data_8d3a1fc681cffcdbd3bfe768adb489e2
#
_entry.id   8d3a1fc681cffcdbd3bfe768adb489e2
#
_cell.length_a   1.000
_cell.length_b   1.000
_cell.length_c   1.000
_cell.angle_alpha   90.00
_cell.angle_beta   90.00
_cell.angle_gamma   90.00
#
_symmetry.space_group_name_H-M   'P 1'
#
loop_
_entity.id
_entity.type
_entity.pdbx_description
1 polymer ?
#
loop_
_entity_poly.entity_id
_entity_poly.type
_entity_poly.pdbx_seq_one_letter_code
_entity_poly.pdbx_strand_id
1 'polypeptide(L)'
;MIALVLAALVAAPQAPEAEARVVEYLKANVKPGQPVVVSELYNTVFTGSEERAALNRLFNTFFKLPLYMAQHQKAAGKPPTLAEMSEQFRFPVPGQADVMLRIMESDPRMPKFLTRDPATGEITSVDVEKILAHPRFGKDLERTITGWEGRPAPAFETTTYDGQPFARESLAGQPHLLYFWFTGCPPCVRTSPLLAELDRAYGAKGLRIVALNADRVLELPTTDEDRAAYARKHGWSFTLAHMTAEAQEAYGAVSVFPTLFFVDGKGTVVRHLVNFQEKATLEEAIRTAMQ
;
A
#
# COMPACT_ATOMS: atom_id res chain seq x y z
N MET A 1 -21.40 4.36 53.49
CA MET A 1 -22.04 4.11 52.19
C MET A 1 -21.36 4.98 51.14
N ILE A 2 -20.43 4.40 50.42
CA ILE A 2 -19.71 5.07 49.32
C ILE A 2 -20.37 4.59 48.05
N ALA A 3 -21.05 5.50 47.35
CA ALA A 3 -21.65 5.24 46.05
C ALA A 3 -20.55 5.21 44.97
N LEU A 4 -20.30 4.03 44.40
CA LEU A 4 -19.50 3.90 43.18
C LEU A 4 -20.33 4.41 42.04
N VAL A 5 -19.91 5.56 41.49
CA VAL A 5 -20.39 6.05 40.17
C VAL A 5 -19.63 5.26 39.11
N LEU A 6 -20.24 4.23 38.55
CA LEU A 6 -19.77 3.63 37.29
C LEU A 6 -19.98 4.65 36.18
N ALA A 7 -18.93 5.34 35.80
CA ALA A 7 -18.89 6.04 34.52
C ALA A 7 -18.88 4.96 33.43
N ALA A 8 -20.00 4.81 32.71
CA ALA A 8 -20.03 4.05 31.49
C ALA A 8 -19.09 4.74 30.49
N LEU A 9 -17.92 4.17 30.26
CA LEU A 9 -17.10 4.48 29.11
C LEU A 9 -17.96 4.14 27.89
N VAL A 10 -18.50 5.16 27.23
CA VAL A 10 -19.04 5.05 25.89
C VAL A 10 -17.84 4.66 25.03
N ALA A 11 -17.72 3.39 24.71
CA ALA A 11 -16.72 2.92 23.77
C ALA A 11 -16.93 3.70 22.46
N ALA A 12 -15.87 4.33 21.97
CA ALA A 12 -15.89 4.95 20.63
C ALA A 12 -16.37 3.90 19.63
N PRO A 13 -17.31 4.24 18.71
CA PRO A 13 -17.81 3.28 17.75
C PRO A 13 -16.64 2.64 17.01
N GLN A 14 -16.66 1.33 16.93
CA GLN A 14 -15.55 0.57 16.36
C GLN A 14 -15.41 0.88 14.86
N ALA A 15 -14.17 0.96 14.35
CA ALA A 15 -13.87 1.24 12.95
C ALA A 15 -14.76 0.50 11.92
N PRO A 16 -15.20 -0.77 12.15
CA PRO A 16 -16.13 -1.47 11.30
C PRO A 16 -17.50 -0.81 11.12
N GLU A 17 -18.04 -0.11 12.14
CA GLU A 17 -19.36 0.54 12.04
C GLU A 17 -19.34 1.79 11.17
N ALA A 18 -18.29 2.60 11.26
CA ALA A 18 -18.12 3.77 10.39
C ALA A 18 -17.94 3.35 8.94
N GLU A 19 -17.16 2.30 8.69
CA GLU A 19 -17.00 1.73 7.35
C GLU A 19 -18.29 1.15 6.80
N ALA A 20 -19.06 0.46 7.63
CA ALA A 20 -20.37 -0.06 7.23
C ALA A 20 -21.33 1.07 6.80
N ARG A 21 -21.40 2.17 7.57
CA ARG A 21 -22.23 3.34 7.21
C ARG A 21 -21.79 3.95 5.88
N VAL A 22 -20.49 4.12 5.67
CA VAL A 22 -19.94 4.66 4.42
C VAL A 22 -20.27 3.74 3.25
N VAL A 23 -20.03 2.43 3.38
CA VAL A 23 -20.28 1.46 2.32
C VAL A 23 -21.76 1.37 1.99
N GLU A 24 -22.65 1.33 2.98
CA GLU A 24 -24.11 1.29 2.75
C GLU A 24 -24.62 2.56 2.06
N TYR A 25 -24.14 3.74 2.47
CA TYR A 25 -24.46 4.98 1.78
C TYR A 25 -24.03 4.94 0.31
N LEU A 26 -22.80 4.51 0.03
CA LEU A 26 -22.28 4.41 -1.33
C LEU A 26 -23.06 3.38 -2.17
N LYS A 27 -23.42 2.23 -1.61
CA LYS A 27 -24.30 1.24 -2.28
C LYS A 27 -25.61 1.87 -2.74
N ALA A 28 -26.22 2.69 -1.90
CA ALA A 28 -27.52 3.31 -2.20
C ALA A 28 -27.42 4.47 -3.20
N ASN A 29 -26.28 5.16 -3.26
CA ASN A 29 -26.16 6.43 -3.97
C ASN A 29 -25.25 6.40 -5.20
N VAL A 30 -24.43 5.37 -5.40
CA VAL A 30 -23.59 5.22 -6.62
C VAL A 30 -24.48 4.78 -7.79
N LYS A 31 -24.57 5.61 -8.82
CA LYS A 31 -25.38 5.37 -10.02
C LYS A 31 -24.50 5.32 -11.27
N PRO A 32 -24.79 4.44 -12.22
CA PRO A 32 -24.08 4.40 -13.49
C PRO A 32 -24.10 5.76 -14.21
N GLY A 33 -22.96 6.20 -14.73
CA GLY A 33 -22.83 7.46 -15.46
C GLY A 33 -22.83 8.74 -14.59
N GLN A 34 -22.94 8.60 -13.28
CA GLN A 34 -22.89 9.72 -12.33
C GLN A 34 -21.63 9.59 -11.45
N PRO A 35 -20.56 10.37 -11.72
CA PRO A 35 -19.35 10.27 -10.94
C PRO A 35 -19.60 10.71 -9.49
N VAL A 36 -19.01 9.99 -8.56
CA VAL A 36 -19.05 10.33 -7.14
C VAL A 36 -18.21 11.59 -6.92
N VAL A 37 -18.83 12.63 -6.36
CA VAL A 37 -18.14 13.87 -5.99
C VAL A 37 -17.50 13.69 -4.62
N VAL A 38 -16.21 13.36 -4.63
CA VAL A 38 -15.46 13.03 -3.39
C VAL A 38 -15.49 14.19 -2.39
N SER A 39 -15.36 15.44 -2.84
CA SER A 39 -15.44 16.63 -1.96
C SER A 39 -16.80 16.76 -1.26
N GLU A 40 -17.88 16.36 -1.90
CA GLU A 40 -19.21 16.35 -1.29
C GLU A 40 -19.32 15.31 -0.17
N LEU A 41 -18.75 14.11 -0.40
CA LEU A 41 -18.68 13.07 0.63
C LEU A 41 -17.99 13.57 1.90
N TYR A 42 -16.88 14.30 1.78
CA TYR A 42 -16.12 14.81 2.91
C TYR A 42 -16.72 16.05 3.56
N ASN A 43 -17.33 16.93 2.79
CA ASN A 43 -17.75 18.24 3.28
C ASN A 43 -19.22 18.29 3.71
N THR A 44 -20.07 17.40 3.16
CA THR A 44 -21.52 17.46 3.35
C THR A 44 -22.07 16.17 3.93
N VAL A 45 -21.64 15.02 3.46
CA VAL A 45 -22.23 13.72 3.83
C VAL A 45 -21.61 13.15 5.09
N PHE A 46 -20.28 13.04 5.11
CA PHE A 46 -19.52 12.42 6.20
C PHE A 46 -18.66 13.45 6.92
N THR A 47 -19.25 14.16 7.86
CA THR A 47 -18.57 15.24 8.60
C THR A 47 -17.87 14.74 9.86
N GLY A 48 -18.20 13.54 10.35
CA GLY A 48 -17.60 12.91 11.52
C GLY A 48 -16.17 12.41 11.24
N SER A 49 -15.30 12.48 12.24
CA SER A 49 -13.89 12.08 12.13
C SER A 49 -13.73 10.59 11.76
N GLU A 50 -14.58 9.72 12.30
CA GLU A 50 -14.52 8.27 12.05
C GLU A 50 -14.95 7.91 10.63
N GLU A 51 -16.01 8.53 10.12
CA GLU A 51 -16.48 8.32 8.75
C GLU A 51 -15.48 8.88 7.74
N ARG A 52 -14.86 10.02 8.03
CA ARG A 52 -13.76 10.56 7.20
C ARG A 52 -12.56 9.62 7.19
N ALA A 53 -12.21 9.04 8.33
CA ALA A 53 -11.15 8.04 8.40
C ALA A 53 -11.52 6.77 7.59
N ALA A 54 -12.78 6.34 7.64
CA ALA A 54 -13.30 5.23 6.82
C ALA A 54 -13.25 5.54 5.33
N LEU A 55 -13.65 6.75 4.91
CA LEU A 55 -13.51 7.23 3.53
C LEU A 55 -12.05 7.24 3.07
N ASN A 56 -11.13 7.74 3.91
CA ASN A 56 -9.70 7.74 3.59
C ASN A 56 -9.19 6.31 3.34
N ARG A 57 -9.54 5.35 4.20
CA ARG A 57 -9.17 3.93 4.01
C ARG A 57 -9.74 3.37 2.71
N LEU A 58 -11.00 3.66 2.43
CA LEU A 58 -11.66 3.23 1.20
C LEU A 58 -10.96 3.81 -0.03
N PHE A 59 -10.76 5.11 -0.10
CA PHE A 59 -10.13 5.75 -1.27
C PHE A 59 -8.65 5.43 -1.41
N ASN A 60 -7.91 5.21 -0.32
CA ASN A 60 -6.52 4.72 -0.38
C ASN A 60 -6.42 3.32 -1.01
N THR A 61 -7.46 2.50 -0.88
CA THR A 61 -7.52 1.18 -1.50
C THR A 61 -8.04 1.23 -2.93
N PHE A 62 -8.86 2.23 -3.25
CA PHE A 62 -9.53 2.39 -4.53
C PHE A 62 -8.58 2.26 -5.73
N PHE A 63 -7.46 2.96 -5.71
CA PHE A 63 -6.49 2.94 -6.81
C PHE A 63 -5.65 1.65 -6.88
N LYS A 64 -5.69 0.81 -5.86
CA LYS A 64 -4.98 -0.48 -5.83
C LYS A 64 -5.77 -1.60 -6.48
N LEU A 65 -7.09 -1.46 -6.57
CA LEU A 65 -7.96 -2.50 -7.15
C LEU A 65 -7.64 -2.80 -8.62
N PRO A 66 -7.55 -1.81 -9.54
CA PRO A 66 -7.20 -2.09 -10.93
C PRO A 66 -5.83 -2.76 -11.08
N LEU A 67 -4.85 -2.35 -10.28
CA LEU A 67 -3.51 -2.94 -10.27
C LEU A 67 -3.57 -4.42 -9.88
N TYR A 68 -4.25 -4.73 -8.79
CA TYR A 68 -4.43 -6.11 -8.34
C TYR A 68 -5.16 -6.95 -9.38
N MET A 69 -6.24 -6.43 -9.95
CA MET A 69 -7.03 -7.13 -10.96
C MET A 69 -6.21 -7.46 -12.20
N ALA A 70 -5.41 -6.51 -12.69
CA ALA A 70 -4.54 -6.72 -13.83
C ALA A 70 -3.43 -7.74 -13.54
N GLN A 71 -2.81 -7.69 -12.35
CA GLN A 71 -1.81 -8.65 -11.91
C GLN A 71 -2.42 -10.07 -11.80
N HIS A 72 -3.59 -10.16 -11.17
CA HIS A 72 -4.29 -11.44 -11.02
C HIS A 72 -4.69 -12.04 -12.38
N GLN A 73 -5.28 -11.22 -13.26
CA GLN A 73 -5.62 -11.63 -14.63
C GLN A 73 -4.40 -12.16 -15.38
N LYS A 74 -3.26 -11.48 -15.26
CA LYS A 74 -2.03 -11.91 -15.92
C LYS A 74 -1.46 -13.20 -15.33
N ALA A 75 -1.51 -13.35 -14.01
CA ALA A 75 -0.94 -14.50 -13.32
C ALA A 75 -1.81 -15.74 -13.39
N ALA A 76 -3.15 -15.59 -13.24
CA ALA A 76 -4.10 -16.70 -13.15
C ALA A 76 -4.88 -16.96 -14.44
N GLY A 77 -4.74 -16.11 -15.47
CA GLY A 77 -5.49 -16.21 -16.74
C GLY A 77 -6.98 -15.88 -16.62
N LYS A 78 -7.45 -15.47 -15.45
CA LYS A 78 -8.83 -15.11 -15.14
C LYS A 78 -8.90 -13.91 -14.19
N PRO A 79 -10.01 -13.15 -14.18
CA PRO A 79 -10.18 -12.06 -13.22
C PRO A 79 -10.29 -12.59 -11.78
N PRO A 80 -9.93 -11.77 -10.77
CA PRO A 80 -10.23 -12.10 -9.40
C PRO A 80 -11.73 -11.97 -9.12
N THR A 81 -12.25 -12.80 -8.26
CA THR A 81 -13.61 -12.70 -7.73
C THR A 81 -13.71 -11.57 -6.70
N LEU A 82 -14.94 -11.11 -6.41
CA LEU A 82 -15.18 -10.14 -5.34
C LEU A 82 -14.74 -10.67 -3.96
N ALA A 83 -14.85 -11.98 -3.74
CA ALA A 83 -14.38 -12.63 -2.52
C ALA A 83 -12.86 -12.58 -2.40
N GLU A 84 -12.12 -12.96 -3.45
CA GLU A 84 -10.65 -12.88 -3.47
C GLU A 84 -10.15 -11.43 -3.27
N MET A 85 -10.82 -10.43 -3.85
CA MET A 85 -10.50 -9.03 -3.60
C MET A 85 -10.78 -8.62 -2.15
N SER A 86 -11.90 -9.07 -1.58
CA SER A 86 -12.26 -8.76 -0.19
C SER A 86 -11.25 -9.37 0.79
N GLU A 87 -10.79 -10.58 0.53
CA GLU A 87 -9.74 -11.24 1.30
C GLU A 87 -8.39 -10.54 1.16
N GLN A 88 -7.97 -10.27 -0.09
CA GLN A 88 -6.70 -9.60 -0.39
C GLN A 88 -6.57 -8.24 0.30
N PHE A 89 -7.61 -7.44 0.24
CA PHE A 89 -7.63 -6.11 0.82
C PHE A 89 -8.17 -6.07 2.26
N ARG A 90 -8.61 -7.23 2.80
CA ARG A 90 -9.18 -7.36 4.13
C ARG A 90 -10.31 -6.37 4.39
N PHE A 91 -11.23 -6.28 3.44
CA PHE A 91 -12.36 -5.39 3.59
C PHE A 91 -13.26 -5.83 4.75
N PRO A 92 -13.50 -4.96 5.72
CA PRO A 92 -14.28 -5.31 6.90
C PRO A 92 -15.79 -5.41 6.64
N VAL A 93 -16.26 -4.86 5.50
CA VAL A 93 -17.68 -4.79 5.18
C VAL A 93 -18.00 -5.67 3.97
N PRO A 94 -18.98 -6.57 4.06
CA PRO A 94 -19.43 -7.35 2.93
C PRO A 94 -19.89 -6.48 1.75
N GLY A 95 -19.40 -6.84 0.54
CA GLY A 95 -19.72 -6.10 -0.69
C GLY A 95 -18.94 -4.79 -0.88
N GLN A 96 -17.98 -4.48 -0.02
CA GLN A 96 -17.16 -3.27 -0.16
C GLN A 96 -16.36 -3.27 -1.46
N ALA A 97 -15.80 -4.41 -1.88
CA ALA A 97 -15.10 -4.53 -3.16
C ALA A 97 -16.01 -4.14 -4.34
N ASP A 98 -17.23 -4.64 -4.36
CA ASP A 98 -18.20 -4.34 -5.42
C ASP A 98 -18.57 -2.85 -5.48
N VAL A 99 -18.81 -2.23 -4.32
CA VAL A 99 -19.09 -0.79 -4.23
C VAL A 99 -17.95 0.04 -4.81
N MET A 100 -16.72 -0.30 -4.48
CA MET A 100 -15.54 0.42 -4.98
C MET A 100 -15.41 0.30 -6.50
N LEU A 101 -15.68 -0.88 -7.05
CA LEU A 101 -15.69 -1.06 -8.51
C LEU A 101 -16.82 -0.28 -9.17
N ARG A 102 -18.01 -0.27 -8.59
CA ARG A 102 -19.14 0.54 -9.09
C ARG A 102 -18.84 2.04 -9.09
N ILE A 103 -18.13 2.54 -8.08
CA ILE A 103 -17.64 3.93 -8.09
C ILE A 103 -16.76 4.20 -9.30
N MET A 104 -15.84 3.29 -9.63
CA MET A 104 -15.00 3.40 -10.83
C MET A 104 -15.84 3.35 -12.11
N GLU A 105 -16.75 2.39 -12.19
CA GLU A 105 -17.60 2.20 -13.37
C GLU A 105 -18.60 3.36 -13.56
N SER A 106 -18.94 4.09 -12.47
CA SER A 106 -19.84 5.26 -12.52
C SER A 106 -19.18 6.50 -13.12
N ASP A 107 -17.87 6.64 -13.04
CA ASP A 107 -17.14 7.80 -13.58
C ASP A 107 -16.89 7.62 -15.08
N PRO A 108 -17.48 8.46 -15.95
CA PRO A 108 -17.28 8.37 -17.39
C PRO A 108 -15.83 8.68 -17.83
N ARG A 109 -15.02 9.29 -16.97
CA ARG A 109 -13.60 9.57 -17.20
C ARG A 109 -12.72 8.33 -16.95
N MET A 110 -13.25 7.34 -16.25
CA MET A 110 -12.54 6.10 -15.99
C MET A 110 -12.66 5.15 -17.19
N PRO A 111 -11.59 4.44 -17.57
CA PRO A 111 -11.67 3.46 -18.63
C PRO A 111 -12.60 2.31 -18.22
N LYS A 112 -13.45 1.89 -19.12
CA LYS A 112 -14.31 0.70 -18.90
C LYS A 112 -13.47 -0.56 -19.11
N PHE A 113 -12.75 -0.96 -18.09
CA PHE A 113 -11.85 -2.12 -18.11
C PHE A 113 -12.47 -3.40 -17.55
N LEU A 114 -13.70 -3.34 -17.00
CA LEU A 114 -14.41 -4.49 -16.47
C LEU A 114 -15.53 -4.92 -17.40
N THR A 115 -15.67 -6.23 -17.55
CA THR A 115 -16.88 -6.85 -18.08
C THR A 115 -17.51 -7.67 -16.98
N ARG A 116 -18.83 -7.53 -16.81
CA ARG A 116 -19.60 -8.29 -15.84
C ARG A 116 -20.66 -9.15 -16.55
N ASP A 117 -20.96 -10.28 -15.95
CA ASP A 117 -22.16 -11.04 -16.29
C ASP A 117 -23.40 -10.22 -15.90
N PRO A 118 -24.31 -9.94 -16.85
CA PRO A 118 -25.48 -9.10 -16.57
C PRO A 118 -26.50 -9.75 -15.63
N ALA A 119 -26.48 -11.07 -15.50
CA ALA A 119 -27.41 -11.80 -14.64
C ALA A 119 -26.90 -11.94 -13.21
N THR A 120 -25.59 -12.17 -13.02
CA THR A 120 -25.00 -12.42 -11.71
C THR A 120 -24.23 -11.21 -11.15
N GLY A 121 -23.81 -10.29 -12.01
CA GLY A 121 -22.92 -9.16 -11.66
C GLY A 121 -21.46 -9.57 -11.43
N GLU A 122 -21.13 -10.84 -11.64
CA GLU A 122 -19.75 -11.35 -11.51
C GLU A 122 -18.83 -10.76 -12.57
N ILE A 123 -17.56 -10.58 -12.22
CA ILE A 123 -16.54 -10.08 -13.15
C ILE A 123 -16.12 -11.24 -14.05
N THR A 124 -16.36 -11.10 -15.35
CA THR A 124 -16.04 -12.10 -16.36
C THR A 124 -14.72 -11.83 -17.08
N SER A 125 -14.31 -10.56 -17.18
CA SER A 125 -13.00 -10.21 -17.73
C SER A 125 -12.50 -8.86 -17.22
N VAL A 126 -11.17 -8.71 -17.27
CA VAL A 126 -10.44 -7.47 -17.00
C VAL A 126 -9.61 -7.11 -18.22
N ASP A 127 -9.87 -5.95 -18.80
CA ASP A 127 -9.08 -5.42 -19.92
C ASP A 127 -7.82 -4.73 -19.38
N VAL A 128 -6.73 -5.50 -19.31
CA VAL A 128 -5.43 -5.04 -18.78
C VAL A 128 -4.88 -3.89 -19.61
N GLU A 129 -5.07 -3.93 -20.93
CA GLU A 129 -4.55 -2.88 -21.82
C GLU A 129 -5.23 -1.54 -21.58
N LYS A 130 -6.55 -1.53 -21.28
CA LYS A 130 -7.24 -0.30 -20.90
C LYS A 130 -6.78 0.26 -19.55
N ILE A 131 -6.42 -0.61 -18.61
CA ILE A 131 -5.83 -0.17 -17.34
C ILE A 131 -4.45 0.45 -17.60
N LEU A 132 -3.60 -0.21 -18.40
CA LEU A 132 -2.28 0.28 -18.78
C LEU A 132 -2.31 1.59 -19.57
N ALA A 133 -3.28 1.75 -20.45
CA ALA A 133 -3.44 2.96 -21.26
C ALA A 133 -3.91 4.17 -20.42
N HIS A 134 -4.45 3.96 -19.23
CA HIS A 134 -4.94 5.07 -18.40
C HIS A 134 -3.77 5.83 -17.75
N PRO A 135 -3.65 7.18 -17.95
CA PRO A 135 -2.50 7.96 -17.50
C PRO A 135 -2.17 7.83 -16.00
N ARG A 136 -3.21 7.56 -15.17
CA ARG A 136 -3.08 7.43 -13.72
C ARG A 136 -2.73 6.01 -13.28
N PHE A 137 -3.20 4.98 -13.99
CA PHE A 137 -2.92 3.59 -13.66
C PHE A 137 -1.78 3.02 -14.49
N GLY A 138 -1.64 3.43 -15.74
CA GLY A 138 -0.69 2.85 -16.68
C GLY A 138 0.75 2.95 -16.19
N LYS A 139 1.16 4.13 -15.74
CA LYS A 139 2.51 4.31 -15.19
C LYS A 139 2.77 3.44 -13.97
N ASP A 140 1.81 3.40 -13.03
CA ASP A 140 1.95 2.62 -11.80
C ASP A 140 1.88 1.13 -12.08
N LEU A 141 1.03 0.71 -13.01
CA LEU A 141 0.89 -0.69 -13.39
C LEU A 141 2.09 -1.17 -14.22
N GLU A 142 2.52 -0.41 -15.20
CA GLU A 142 3.72 -0.72 -15.99
C GLU A 142 4.94 -0.87 -15.09
N ARG A 143 5.10 0.01 -14.12
CA ARG A 143 6.18 -0.04 -13.14
C ARG A 143 6.06 -1.21 -12.15
N THR A 144 4.84 -1.67 -11.89
CA THR A 144 4.58 -2.80 -10.97
C THR A 144 4.60 -4.15 -11.67
N ILE A 145 4.17 -4.21 -12.96
CA ILE A 145 4.05 -5.46 -13.73
C ILE A 145 5.28 -5.73 -14.60
N THR A 146 5.94 -4.71 -15.13
CA THR A 146 7.03 -4.87 -16.11
C THR A 146 8.40 -5.12 -15.49
N GLY A 147 8.43 -5.53 -14.23
CA GLY A 147 9.64 -6.05 -13.61
C GLY A 147 10.76 -5.02 -13.48
N TRP A 148 11.11 -4.75 -12.28
CA TRP A 148 12.34 -4.07 -11.93
C TRP A 148 13.54 -4.99 -12.03
N GLU A 149 13.28 -6.29 -12.06
CA GLU A 149 14.31 -7.32 -12.06
C GLU A 149 15.22 -7.19 -13.28
N GLY A 150 16.52 -7.21 -13.04
CA GLY A 150 17.56 -7.01 -14.04
C GLY A 150 17.89 -5.55 -14.34
N ARG A 151 17.19 -4.58 -13.78
CA ARG A 151 17.49 -3.14 -13.95
C ARG A 151 18.43 -2.64 -12.86
N PRO A 152 19.30 -1.65 -13.16
CA PRO A 152 20.03 -0.95 -12.12
C PRO A 152 19.08 -0.28 -11.11
N ALA A 153 19.35 -0.42 -9.83
CA ALA A 153 18.64 0.31 -8.80
C ALA A 153 18.91 1.81 -8.95
N PRO A 154 17.87 2.66 -9.03
CA PRO A 154 18.05 4.10 -9.18
C PRO A 154 18.86 4.73 -8.05
N ALA A 155 19.65 5.75 -8.39
CA ALA A 155 20.30 6.61 -7.42
C ALA A 155 19.27 7.45 -6.66
N PHE A 156 19.55 7.74 -5.40
CA PHE A 156 18.84 8.75 -4.62
C PHE A 156 19.69 9.26 -3.47
N GLU A 157 19.41 10.47 -3.06
CA GLU A 157 19.97 11.08 -1.85
C GLU A 157 18.83 11.42 -0.88
N THR A 158 19.16 11.34 0.41
CA THR A 158 18.19 11.64 1.48
C THR A 158 18.94 11.94 2.80
N THR A 159 18.20 12.05 3.89
CA THR A 159 18.71 12.13 5.24
C THR A 159 18.16 11.02 6.12
N THR A 160 18.98 10.50 7.00
CA THR A 160 18.56 9.57 8.06
C THR A 160 17.79 10.30 9.15
N TYR A 161 17.17 9.56 10.08
CA TYR A 161 16.40 10.17 11.19
C TYR A 161 17.29 10.94 12.20
N ASP A 162 18.58 10.64 12.26
CA ASP A 162 19.58 11.38 13.03
C ASP A 162 20.21 12.55 12.24
N GLY A 163 19.64 12.87 11.06
CA GLY A 163 20.02 14.01 10.24
C GLY A 163 21.28 13.84 9.39
N GLN A 164 21.84 12.62 9.31
CA GLN A 164 23.02 12.38 8.48
C GLN A 164 22.65 12.26 7.01
N PRO A 165 23.46 12.78 6.09
CA PRO A 165 23.30 12.52 4.66
C PRO A 165 23.39 11.03 4.36
N PHE A 166 22.52 10.55 3.51
CA PHE A 166 22.51 9.15 3.03
C PHE A 166 22.29 9.14 1.53
N ALA A 167 23.09 8.38 0.82
CA ALA A 167 22.94 8.13 -0.61
C ALA A 167 22.93 6.63 -0.87
N ARG A 168 22.11 6.18 -1.84
CA ARG A 168 22.08 4.76 -2.24
C ARG A 168 23.46 4.25 -2.64
N GLU A 169 24.28 5.10 -3.23
CA GLU A 169 25.67 4.79 -3.64
C GLU A 169 26.54 4.32 -2.47
N SER A 170 26.23 4.70 -1.23
CA SER A 170 26.95 4.21 -0.05
C SER A 170 26.76 2.70 0.18
N LEU A 171 25.81 2.08 -0.50
CA LEU A 171 25.55 0.64 -0.49
C LEU A 171 26.25 -0.10 -1.65
N ALA A 172 27.07 0.58 -2.43
CA ALA A 172 27.77 -0.06 -3.55
C ALA A 172 28.59 -1.28 -3.08
N GLY A 173 28.49 -2.38 -3.81
CA GLY A 173 29.13 -3.64 -3.46
C GLY A 173 28.41 -4.47 -2.38
N GLN A 174 27.31 -3.97 -1.82
CA GLN A 174 26.56 -4.64 -0.75
C GLN A 174 25.15 -5.01 -1.20
N PRO A 175 24.73 -6.28 -1.03
CA PRO A 175 23.34 -6.64 -1.23
C PRO A 175 22.47 -5.90 -0.23
N HIS A 176 21.33 -5.34 -0.71
CA HIS A 176 20.51 -4.54 0.17
C HIS A 176 19.02 -4.64 -0.15
N LEU A 177 18.20 -4.37 0.86
CA LEU A 177 16.76 -4.23 0.79
C LEU A 177 16.39 -2.76 1.02
N LEU A 178 15.73 -2.13 0.06
CA LEU A 178 15.06 -0.85 0.22
C LEU A 178 13.59 -1.10 0.56
N TYR A 179 13.16 -0.61 1.70
CA TYR A 179 11.81 -0.82 2.23
C TYR A 179 11.09 0.52 2.34
N PHE A 180 10.15 0.75 1.43
CA PHE A 180 9.30 1.94 1.41
C PHE A 180 8.06 1.72 2.28
N TRP A 181 7.82 2.62 3.22
CA TRP A 181 6.76 2.47 4.22
C TRP A 181 6.27 3.81 4.74
N PHE A 182 5.15 3.82 5.48
CA PHE A 182 4.72 4.97 6.24
C PHE A 182 4.17 4.55 7.61
N THR A 183 4.13 5.50 8.56
CA THR A 183 3.69 5.26 9.93
C THR A 183 2.18 4.97 9.97
N GLY A 184 1.79 3.89 10.64
CA GLY A 184 0.39 3.46 10.72
C GLY A 184 -0.14 2.68 9.52
N CYS A 185 0.69 2.41 8.51
CA CYS A 185 0.34 1.56 7.37
C CYS A 185 0.07 0.11 7.83
N PRO A 186 -1.14 -0.44 7.73
CA PRO A 186 -1.46 -1.75 8.30
C PRO A 186 -0.61 -2.90 7.76
N PRO A 187 -0.38 -3.05 6.43
CA PRO A 187 0.51 -4.09 5.93
C PRO A 187 1.97 -3.85 6.32
N CYS A 188 2.41 -2.58 6.50
CA CYS A 188 3.75 -2.27 6.98
C CYS A 188 3.94 -2.70 8.44
N VAL A 189 2.92 -2.51 9.30
CA VAL A 189 2.92 -2.99 10.69
C VAL A 189 3.14 -4.51 10.76
N ARG A 190 2.54 -5.27 9.84
CA ARG A 190 2.73 -6.72 9.75
C ARG A 190 4.12 -7.11 9.23
N THR A 191 4.68 -6.32 8.33
CA THR A 191 6.02 -6.56 7.77
C THR A 191 7.13 -6.23 8.78
N SER A 192 6.92 -5.25 9.65
CA SER A 192 7.91 -4.71 10.57
C SER A 192 8.63 -5.75 11.43
N PRO A 193 7.96 -6.68 12.13
CA PRO A 193 8.65 -7.71 12.91
C PRO A 193 9.47 -8.66 12.05
N LEU A 194 9.00 -8.95 10.83
CA LEU A 194 9.74 -9.81 9.90
C LEU A 194 11.06 -9.16 9.46
N LEU A 195 11.07 -7.84 9.22
CA LEU A 195 12.31 -7.12 8.88
C LEU A 195 13.33 -7.17 10.01
N ALA A 196 12.91 -7.02 11.26
CA ALA A 196 13.79 -7.15 12.42
C ALA A 196 14.40 -8.57 12.54
N GLU A 197 13.61 -9.61 12.24
CA GLU A 197 14.11 -10.99 12.20
C GLU A 197 15.10 -11.21 11.06
N LEU A 198 14.81 -10.68 9.87
CA LEU A 198 15.64 -10.80 8.69
C LEU A 198 16.96 -10.04 8.85
N ASP A 199 16.95 -8.86 9.46
CA ASP A 199 18.16 -8.11 9.78
C ASP A 199 19.08 -8.91 10.72
N ARG A 200 18.53 -9.50 11.80
CA ARG A 200 19.29 -10.36 12.69
C ARG A 200 19.85 -11.60 12.01
N ALA A 201 19.12 -12.18 11.06
CA ALA A 201 19.51 -13.42 10.37
C ALA A 201 20.55 -13.20 9.26
N TYR A 202 20.48 -12.06 8.57
CA TYR A 202 21.23 -11.78 7.35
C TYR A 202 22.16 -10.57 7.44
N GLY A 203 21.97 -9.65 8.39
CA GLY A 203 22.80 -8.45 8.55
C GLY A 203 24.27 -8.78 8.78
N ALA A 204 24.58 -9.74 9.67
CA ALA A 204 25.93 -10.22 9.89
C ALA A 204 26.55 -10.95 8.68
N LYS A 205 25.72 -11.38 7.72
CA LYS A 205 26.13 -12.02 6.47
C LYS A 205 26.31 -11.01 5.34
N GLY A 206 26.14 -9.72 5.60
CA GLY A 206 26.41 -8.64 4.65
C GLY A 206 25.16 -7.99 4.04
N LEU A 207 23.94 -8.46 4.34
CA LEU A 207 22.71 -7.76 3.92
C LEU A 207 22.63 -6.38 4.60
N ARG A 208 22.24 -5.36 3.85
CA ARG A 208 21.84 -4.06 4.42
C ARG A 208 20.35 -3.83 4.21
N ILE A 209 19.66 -3.35 5.23
CA ILE A 209 18.27 -2.91 5.13
C ILE A 209 18.22 -1.40 5.31
N VAL A 210 17.52 -0.71 4.42
CA VAL A 210 17.23 0.72 4.49
C VAL A 210 15.73 0.93 4.44
N ALA A 211 15.16 1.44 5.52
CA ALA A 211 13.75 1.79 5.58
C ALA A 211 13.55 3.26 5.21
N LEU A 212 12.88 3.49 4.08
CA LEU A 212 12.55 4.79 3.52
C LEU A 212 11.12 5.17 3.91
N ASN A 213 10.99 6.11 4.84
CA ASN A 213 9.70 6.52 5.38
C ASN A 213 9.06 7.62 4.53
N ALA A 214 7.82 7.40 4.12
CA ALA A 214 7.06 8.27 3.22
C ALA A 214 6.22 9.34 3.93
N ASP A 215 6.23 9.42 5.26
CA ASP A 215 5.32 10.31 6.01
C ASP A 215 5.39 11.76 5.56
N ARG A 216 6.59 12.29 5.29
CA ARG A 216 6.79 13.67 4.84
C ARG A 216 6.23 13.90 3.44
N VAL A 217 6.45 12.96 2.53
CA VAL A 217 5.91 13.04 1.15
C VAL A 217 4.39 12.88 1.11
N LEU A 218 3.84 12.12 2.07
CA LEU A 218 2.40 11.93 2.23
C LEU A 218 1.74 12.98 3.13
N GLU A 219 2.53 13.95 3.63
CA GLU A 219 2.08 15.03 4.53
C GLU A 219 1.35 14.51 5.79
N LEU A 220 1.84 13.37 6.32
CA LEU A 220 1.25 12.80 7.54
C LEU A 220 1.68 13.59 8.78
N PRO A 221 0.80 13.77 9.78
CA PRO A 221 1.06 14.55 10.98
C PRO A 221 1.91 13.75 11.99
N THR A 222 3.07 13.26 11.56
CA THR A 222 4.01 12.47 12.37
C THR A 222 5.34 13.23 12.52
N THR A 223 5.98 13.09 13.67
CA THR A 223 7.29 13.65 13.96
C THR A 223 8.41 12.64 13.73
N ASP A 224 9.66 13.09 13.71
CA ASP A 224 10.81 12.16 13.63
C ASP A 224 10.91 11.29 14.90
N GLU A 225 10.46 11.82 16.06
CA GLU A 225 10.38 11.04 17.30
C GLU A 225 9.33 9.93 17.21
N ASP A 226 8.16 10.18 16.60
CA ASP A 226 7.13 9.14 16.39
C ASP A 226 7.68 8.01 15.51
N ARG A 227 8.41 8.35 14.45
CA ARG A 227 9.06 7.38 13.55
C ARG A 227 10.15 6.59 14.26
N ALA A 228 10.99 7.26 15.05
CA ALA A 228 12.02 6.62 15.85
C ALA A 228 11.40 5.71 16.93
N ALA A 229 10.34 6.15 17.59
CA ALA A 229 9.60 5.33 18.56
C ALA A 229 9.00 4.09 17.90
N TYR A 230 8.45 4.23 16.70
CA TYR A 230 7.95 3.10 15.91
C TYR A 230 9.07 2.09 15.63
N ALA A 231 10.21 2.54 15.16
CA ALA A 231 11.36 1.67 14.87
C ALA A 231 11.86 0.94 16.13
N ARG A 232 11.98 1.66 17.26
CA ARG A 232 12.33 1.05 18.56
C ARG A 232 11.32 -0.02 18.99
N LYS A 233 10.02 0.27 18.85
CA LYS A 233 8.94 -0.66 19.18
C LYS A 233 9.05 -1.98 18.39
N HIS A 234 9.47 -1.92 17.16
CA HIS A 234 9.62 -3.08 16.29
C HIS A 234 11.03 -3.70 16.30
N GLY A 235 11.94 -3.17 17.12
CA GLY A 235 13.31 -3.70 17.28
C GLY A 235 14.15 -3.55 16.01
N TRP A 236 13.96 -2.46 15.26
CA TRP A 236 14.74 -2.17 14.07
C TRP A 236 16.11 -1.63 14.42
N SER A 237 17.17 -2.23 13.86
CA SER A 237 18.57 -1.87 14.04
C SER A 237 19.24 -1.42 12.74
N PHE A 238 18.51 -1.41 11.64
CA PHE A 238 19.00 -1.03 10.32
C PHE A 238 18.78 0.47 10.02
N THR A 239 19.26 0.94 8.88
CA THR A 239 19.20 2.34 8.48
C THR A 239 17.76 2.83 8.32
N LEU A 240 17.47 3.95 8.98
CA LEU A 240 16.18 4.63 8.91
C LEU A 240 16.37 5.98 8.23
N ALA A 241 15.72 6.19 7.10
CA ALA A 241 15.85 7.41 6.32
C ALA A 241 14.49 7.92 5.82
N HIS A 242 14.45 9.17 5.38
CA HIS A 242 13.25 9.75 4.79
C HIS A 242 13.15 9.39 3.31
N MET A 243 11.96 9.04 2.83
CA MET A 243 11.70 9.04 1.40
C MET A 243 11.57 10.48 0.91
N THR A 244 12.35 10.87 -0.09
CA THR A 244 12.18 12.13 -0.81
C THR A 244 11.25 11.97 -2.00
N ALA A 245 10.73 13.06 -2.55
CA ALA A 245 9.91 13.02 -3.76
C ALA A 245 10.70 12.48 -4.97
N GLU A 246 11.98 12.82 -5.03
CA GLU A 246 12.90 12.32 -6.06
C GLU A 246 13.10 10.81 -5.93
N ALA A 247 13.33 10.30 -4.72
CA ALA A 247 13.44 8.85 -4.47
C ALA A 247 12.13 8.14 -4.79
N GLN A 248 10.98 8.72 -4.42
CA GLN A 248 9.67 8.20 -4.76
C GLN A 248 9.50 8.05 -6.28
N GLU A 249 9.81 9.10 -7.04
CA GLU A 249 9.66 9.11 -8.50
C GLU A 249 10.66 8.16 -9.17
N ALA A 250 11.92 8.15 -8.74
CA ALA A 250 12.97 7.29 -9.28
C ALA A 250 12.62 5.80 -9.17
N TYR A 251 11.99 5.40 -8.07
CA TYR A 251 11.53 4.02 -7.84
C TYR A 251 10.10 3.76 -8.32
N GLY A 252 9.65 4.53 -9.30
CA GLY A 252 8.41 4.29 -10.01
C GLY A 252 7.19 4.96 -9.38
N ALA A 253 7.36 6.16 -8.80
CA ALA A 253 6.30 6.90 -8.12
C ALA A 253 5.61 6.02 -7.05
N VAL A 254 6.43 5.45 -6.15
CA VAL A 254 5.96 4.53 -5.10
C VAL A 254 4.73 5.10 -4.39
N SER A 255 3.59 4.43 -4.56
CA SER A 255 2.29 4.83 -4.00
C SER A 255 1.58 3.71 -3.27
N VAL A 256 2.11 2.49 -3.35
CA VAL A 256 1.63 1.31 -2.64
C VAL A 256 2.64 0.94 -1.56
N PHE A 257 2.17 0.75 -0.32
CA PHE A 257 3.04 0.44 0.81
C PHE A 257 2.60 -0.84 1.53
N PRO A 258 3.58 -1.65 1.98
CA PRO A 258 5.00 -1.50 1.70
C PRO A 258 5.36 -1.83 0.25
N THR A 259 6.42 -1.22 -0.25
CA THR A 259 7.12 -1.61 -1.47
C THR A 259 8.55 -1.98 -1.09
N LEU A 260 9.05 -3.08 -1.65
CA LEU A 260 10.35 -3.65 -1.31
C LEU A 260 11.16 -3.91 -2.58
N PHE A 261 12.37 -3.38 -2.62
CA PHE A 261 13.34 -3.64 -3.68
C PHE A 261 14.54 -4.38 -3.10
N PHE A 262 14.79 -5.57 -3.60
CA PHE A 262 15.97 -6.37 -3.26
C PHE A 262 17.03 -6.16 -4.34
N VAL A 263 18.18 -5.68 -3.94
CA VAL A 263 19.27 -5.26 -4.83
C VAL A 263 20.50 -6.09 -4.51
N ASP A 264 21.16 -6.62 -5.54
CA ASP A 264 22.38 -7.39 -5.40
C ASP A 264 23.61 -6.49 -5.17
N GLY A 265 24.76 -7.11 -4.91
CA GLY A 265 26.03 -6.40 -4.72
C GLY A 265 26.52 -5.64 -5.96
N LYS A 266 25.95 -5.89 -7.14
CA LYS A 266 26.25 -5.16 -8.39
C LYS A 266 25.35 -3.94 -8.57
N GLY A 267 24.38 -3.74 -7.67
CA GLY A 267 23.41 -2.64 -7.75
C GLY A 267 22.23 -2.94 -8.66
N THR A 268 21.99 -4.21 -9.00
CA THR A 268 20.87 -4.64 -9.84
C THR A 268 19.69 -5.04 -8.96
N VAL A 269 18.50 -4.60 -9.30
CA VAL A 269 17.27 -5.08 -8.66
C VAL A 269 17.04 -6.53 -9.07
N VAL A 270 17.05 -7.44 -8.13
CA VAL A 270 16.83 -8.89 -8.35
C VAL A 270 15.41 -9.31 -8.00
N ARG A 271 14.72 -8.54 -7.17
CA ARG A 271 13.32 -8.76 -6.83
C ARG A 271 12.64 -7.44 -6.44
N HIS A 272 11.42 -7.28 -6.90
CA HIS A 272 10.52 -6.20 -6.50
C HIS A 272 9.22 -6.80 -5.96
N LEU A 273 8.85 -6.41 -4.75
CA LEU A 273 7.65 -6.92 -4.07
C LEU A 273 6.81 -5.75 -3.55
N VAL A 274 5.51 -5.89 -3.64
CA VAL A 274 4.55 -4.87 -3.23
C VAL A 274 3.56 -5.47 -2.24
N ASN A 275 3.15 -4.68 -1.25
CA ASN A 275 2.27 -5.08 -0.16
C ASN A 275 2.94 -6.08 0.81
N PHE A 276 2.20 -6.56 1.82
CA PHE A 276 2.69 -7.55 2.75
C PHE A 276 3.08 -8.84 2.03
N GLN A 277 4.21 -9.40 2.43
CA GLN A 277 4.69 -10.69 1.94
C GLN A 277 4.97 -11.61 3.12
N GLU A 278 4.77 -12.89 2.93
CA GLU A 278 5.14 -13.90 3.92
C GLU A 278 6.67 -14.00 4.06
N LYS A 279 7.13 -14.41 5.25
CA LYS A 279 8.56 -14.50 5.57
C LYS A 279 9.35 -15.31 4.56
N ALA A 280 8.81 -16.45 4.10
CA ALA A 280 9.49 -17.32 3.14
C ALA A 280 9.78 -16.60 1.80
N THR A 281 8.84 -15.78 1.32
CA THR A 281 9.02 -14.98 0.09
C THR A 281 10.11 -13.92 0.28
N LEU A 282 10.14 -13.26 1.43
CA LEU A 282 11.17 -12.28 1.76
C LEU A 282 12.56 -12.93 1.86
N GLU A 283 12.65 -14.08 2.49
CA GLU A 283 13.91 -14.84 2.59
C GLU A 283 14.42 -15.33 1.24
N GLU A 284 13.54 -15.78 0.36
CA GLU A 284 13.91 -16.15 -1.01
C GLU A 284 14.50 -14.96 -1.77
N ALA A 285 13.84 -13.79 -1.69
CA ALA A 285 14.32 -12.58 -2.34
C ALA A 285 15.68 -12.12 -1.77
N ILE A 286 15.89 -12.22 -0.46
CA ILE A 286 17.19 -11.94 0.18
C ILE A 286 18.25 -12.89 -0.33
N ARG A 287 17.98 -14.19 -0.36
CA ARG A 287 18.95 -15.18 -0.86
C ARG A 287 19.34 -14.91 -2.31
N THR A 288 18.40 -14.46 -3.13
CA THR A 288 18.68 -14.06 -4.52
C THR A 288 19.58 -12.82 -4.57
N ALA A 289 19.34 -11.82 -3.73
CA ALA A 289 20.15 -10.60 -3.68
C ALA A 289 21.58 -10.85 -3.17
N MET A 290 21.79 -11.88 -2.38
CA MET A 290 23.08 -12.22 -1.77
C MET A 290 23.94 -13.19 -2.61
N GLN A 291 23.48 -13.62 -3.79
CA GLN A 291 24.25 -14.42 -4.75
C GLN A 291 25.18 -13.55 -5.60
#